data_dff8f22a35f9f67233481dd20efd4a51
#
_entry.id   dff8f22a35f9f67233481dd20efd4a51
#
_cell.length_a   1.000
_cell.length_b   1.000
_cell.length_c   1.000
_cell.angle_alpha   90.00
_cell.angle_beta   90.00
_cell.angle_gamma   90.00
#
_symmetry.space_group_name_H-M   'P 1'
#
loop_
_entity.id
_entity.type
_entity.pdbx_description
1 polymer ?
#
loop_
_entity_poly.entity_id
_entity_poly.type
_entity_poly.pdbx_seq_one_letter_code
_entity_poly.pdbx_strand_id
1 'polypeptide(L)' 'MNYLVTDIEFDFDTEMPDYHSVSFDDQKDIINDNLGVWDAEDEDDLIEEVTANAGWCIKSINYEIQLKGDF' A
#
# COMPACT_ATOMS: atom_id res chain seq x y z
N MET A 1 2.30 -14.42 7.57
CA MET A 1 2.07 -14.75 6.17
C MET A 1 2.68 -13.64 5.32
N ASN A 2 3.32 -14.01 4.24
CA ASN A 2 3.98 -13.01 3.41
C ASN A 2 3.10 -12.67 2.22
N TYR A 3 2.95 -11.37 1.99
CA TYR A 3 2.16 -10.88 0.87
C TYR A 3 3.08 -10.10 -0.06
N LEU A 4 3.03 -10.42 -1.33
CA LEU A 4 3.76 -9.64 -2.33
C LEU A 4 2.79 -8.61 -2.88
N VAL A 5 2.96 -7.37 -2.47
CA VAL A 5 2.10 -6.29 -2.93
C VAL A 5 2.59 -5.84 -4.30
N THR A 6 1.72 -5.97 -5.29
CA THR A 6 2.09 -5.68 -6.67
C THR A 6 1.59 -4.33 -7.13
N ASP A 7 0.54 -3.80 -6.51
CA ASP A 7 0.01 -2.50 -6.88
C ASP A 7 -0.84 -1.97 -5.75
N ILE A 8 -0.84 -0.66 -5.57
CA ILE A 8 -1.65 -0.02 -4.54
C ILE A 8 -2.22 1.25 -5.13
N GLU A 9 -3.49 1.49 -4.84
CA GLU A 9 -4.11 2.76 -5.16
C GLU A 9 -4.46 3.42 -3.84
N PHE A 10 -3.80 4.52 -3.55
CA PHE A 10 -4.08 5.27 -2.33
C PHE A 10 -5.11 6.36 -2.61
N ASP A 11 -5.81 6.77 -1.57
CA ASP A 11 -6.74 7.86 -1.68
C ASP A 11 -6.00 9.15 -1.36
N PHE A 12 -5.51 9.80 -2.39
CA PHE A 12 -4.82 11.07 -2.22
C PHE A 12 -5.78 12.26 -2.33
N ASP A 13 -7.06 11.97 -2.58
CA ASP A 13 -8.06 12.99 -2.68
C ASP A 13 -8.48 13.33 -1.29
N THR A 14 -8.02 14.40 -0.76
CA THR A 14 -8.49 14.80 0.55
C THR A 14 -9.54 15.85 0.33
N GLU A 15 -10.37 16.04 1.31
CA GLU A 15 -11.37 17.03 1.21
C GLU A 15 -10.81 18.39 1.43
N MET A 16 -9.57 18.51 1.71
CA MET A 16 -8.93 19.77 1.88
C MET A 16 -8.40 20.21 0.58
N PRO A 17 -9.01 21.16 -0.01
CA PRO A 17 -8.60 21.55 -1.33
C PRO A 17 -7.27 22.22 -1.24
N ASP A 18 -6.47 22.20 -1.98
CA ASP A 18 -5.34 23.00 -2.23
C ASP A 18 -4.21 22.92 -1.33
N TYR A 19 -4.28 22.41 -0.26
CA TYR A 19 -3.21 22.32 0.55
C TYR A 19 -2.57 21.06 0.33
N HIS A 20 -1.53 20.74 0.01
CA HIS A 20 -0.87 19.46 -0.03
C HIS A 20 -1.39 18.50 -1.06
N SER A 21 -1.72 18.98 -2.21
CA SER A 21 -2.01 18.03 -3.24
C SER A 21 -0.70 17.33 -3.58
N VAL A 22 -0.71 16.04 -3.55
CA VAL A 22 0.47 15.23 -3.83
C VAL A 22 0.64 15.16 -5.33
N SER A 23 1.81 15.48 -5.83
CA SER A 23 2.05 15.43 -7.26
C SER A 23 2.07 14.00 -7.75
N PHE A 24 1.91 13.79 -9.05
CA PHE A 24 1.94 12.46 -9.61
C PHE A 24 3.26 11.77 -9.30
N ASP A 25 4.36 12.48 -9.38
CA ASP A 25 5.66 11.89 -9.10
C ASP A 25 5.76 11.45 -7.65
N ASP A 26 5.26 12.27 -6.74
CA ASP A 26 5.26 11.91 -5.33
C ASP A 26 4.33 10.73 -5.06
N GLN A 27 3.19 10.68 -5.74
CA GLN A 27 2.27 9.56 -5.59
C GLN A 27 2.95 8.26 -6.02
N LYS A 28 3.67 8.30 -7.13
CA LYS A 28 4.37 7.12 -7.61
C LYS A 28 5.44 6.68 -6.63
N ASP A 29 6.16 7.62 -6.05
CA ASP A 29 7.18 7.28 -5.08
C ASP A 29 6.57 6.62 -3.86
N ILE A 30 5.45 7.15 -3.37
CA ILE A 30 4.79 6.58 -2.22
C ILE A 30 4.32 5.16 -2.54
N ILE A 31 3.76 4.97 -3.72
CA ILE A 31 3.30 3.63 -4.12
C ILE A 31 4.49 2.68 -4.19
N ASN A 32 5.54 3.09 -4.87
CA ASN A 32 6.71 2.23 -5.04
C ASN A 32 7.36 1.86 -3.72
N ASP A 33 7.39 2.80 -2.79
CA ASP A 33 7.98 2.52 -1.48
C ASP A 33 7.21 1.47 -0.71
N ASN A 34 5.95 1.27 -1.06
CA ASN A 34 5.10 0.33 -0.35
C ASN A 34 4.82 -0.95 -1.13
N LEU A 35 5.43 -1.10 -2.28
CA LEU A 35 5.33 -2.36 -3.02
C LEU A 35 6.35 -3.35 -2.49
N GLY A 36 6.13 -4.62 -2.75
CA GLY A 36 7.07 -5.65 -2.34
C GLY A 36 6.47 -6.57 -1.31
N VAL A 37 7.33 -7.27 -0.60
CA VAL A 37 6.88 -8.29 0.33
C VAL A 37 6.62 -7.69 1.71
N TRP A 38 5.45 -7.96 2.22
CA TRP A 38 5.04 -7.54 3.55
C TRP A 38 4.67 -8.75 4.38
N ASP A 39 5.01 -8.71 5.65
CA ASP A 39 4.64 -9.77 6.57
C ASP A 39 3.44 -9.30 7.36
N ALA A 40 2.33 -9.98 7.23
CA ALA A 40 1.10 -9.63 7.92
C ALA A 40 0.32 -10.90 8.24
N GLU A 41 -0.60 -10.81 9.15
CA GLU A 41 -1.37 -11.98 9.54
C GLU A 41 -2.49 -12.27 8.56
N ASP A 42 -3.10 -11.22 8.06
CA ASP A 42 -4.18 -11.37 7.08
C ASP A 42 -4.27 -10.08 6.27
N GLU A 43 -5.25 -10.00 5.40
CA GLU A 43 -5.39 -8.85 4.52
C GLU A 43 -5.65 -7.57 5.30
N ASP A 44 -6.47 -7.64 6.32
CA ASP A 44 -6.76 -6.46 7.12
C ASP A 44 -5.50 -5.95 7.78
N ASP A 45 -4.70 -6.83 8.32
CA ASP A 45 -3.46 -6.47 8.95
C ASP A 45 -2.49 -5.86 7.92
N LEU A 46 -2.46 -6.45 6.72
CA LEU A 46 -1.63 -5.93 5.65
C LEU A 46 -2.02 -4.49 5.30
N ILE A 47 -3.32 -4.25 5.16
CA ILE A 47 -3.80 -2.92 4.82
C ILE A 47 -3.45 -1.92 5.92
N GLU A 48 -3.59 -2.32 7.18
CA GLU A 48 -3.25 -1.44 8.28
C GLU A 48 -1.76 -1.12 8.29
N GLU A 49 -0.93 -2.11 8.05
CA GLU A 49 0.51 -1.89 8.06
C GLU A 49 0.93 -0.95 6.93
N VAL A 50 0.41 -1.18 5.75
CA VAL A 50 0.75 -0.35 4.60
C VAL A 50 0.23 1.07 4.82
N THR A 51 -1.00 1.20 5.31
CA THR A 51 -1.60 2.51 5.57
C THR A 51 -0.76 3.28 6.58
N ALA A 52 -0.33 2.61 7.64
CA ALA A 52 0.47 3.26 8.67
C ALA A 52 1.82 3.70 8.13
N ASN A 53 2.41 2.90 7.27
CA ASN A 53 3.71 3.23 6.72
C ASN A 53 3.61 4.36 5.69
N ALA A 54 2.58 4.35 4.87
CA ALA A 54 2.43 5.33 3.82
C ALA A 54 1.84 6.64 4.32
N GLY A 55 0.99 6.56 5.32
CA GLY A 55 0.30 7.75 5.81
C GLY A 55 -0.93 8.12 5.01
N TRP A 56 -1.38 7.26 4.12
CA TRP A 56 -2.55 7.51 3.28
C TRP A 56 -3.47 6.32 3.32
N CYS A 57 -4.76 6.57 3.18
CA CYS A 57 -5.73 5.49 3.11
C CYS A 57 -5.62 4.76 1.79
N ILE A 58 -5.85 3.47 1.81
CA ILE A 58 -5.78 2.65 0.61
C ILE A 58 -7.17 2.53 0.01
N LYS A 59 -7.28 2.83 -1.28
CA LYS A 59 -8.53 2.61 -2.02
C LYS A 59 -8.58 1.20 -2.56
N SER A 60 -7.46 0.70 -3.01
CA SER A 60 -7.39 -0.60 -3.64
C SER A 60 -5.97 -1.13 -3.50
N ILE A 61 -5.84 -2.42 -3.32
CA ILE A 61 -4.52 -3.02 -3.19
C ILE A 61 -4.55 -4.37 -3.88
N ASN A 62 -3.52 -4.64 -4.65
CA ASN A 62 -3.35 -5.93 -5.30
C ASN A 62 -2.13 -6.61 -4.72
N TYR A 63 -2.27 -7.87 -4.41
CA TYR A 63 -1.17 -8.61 -3.83
C TYR A 63 -1.31 -10.08 -4.15
N GLU A 64 -0.21 -10.79 -3.95
CA GLU A 64 -0.20 -12.25 -4.07
C GLU A 64 0.31 -12.82 -2.77
N ILE A 65 -0.27 -13.91 -2.34
CA ILE A 65 0.18 -14.55 -1.13
C ILE A 65 1.41 -15.38 -1.47
N GLN A 66 2.48 -15.12 -0.74
CA GLN A 66 3.71 -15.84 -0.95
C GLN A 66 3.72 -17.02 -0.03
N LEU A 67 3.40 -18.16 -0.54
CA LEU A 67 3.49 -19.37 0.25
C LEU A 67 4.93 -19.77 0.31
N LYS A 68 5.42 -20.11 1.49
CA LYS A 68 6.70 -20.64 1.60
C LYS A 68 6.62 -21.99 1.12
N GLY A 69 6.94 -22.13 0.01
CA GLY A 69 6.85 -23.36 -0.53
C GLY A 69 7.83 -24.26 -0.10
N ASP A 70 7.69 -25.06 0.54
CA ASP A 70 8.59 -25.94 0.82
C ASP A 70 8.08 -27.09 0.42
N PHE A 71 8.25 -27.43 -0.53
CA PHE A 71 7.92 -28.67 -1.00
C PHE A 71 9.08 -29.35 -1.54
#